data_1b6b01c72f4c63ada1306a58666b56f5
#
_entry.id   1b6b01c72f4c63ada1306a58666b56f5
#
_cell.length_a   1.000
_cell.length_b   1.000
_cell.length_c   1.000
_cell.angle_alpha   90.00
_cell.angle_beta   90.00
_cell.angle_gamma   90.00
#
_symmetry.space_group_name_H-M   'P 1'
#
loop_
_entity.id
_entity.type
_entity.pdbx_description
1 polymer ?
#
loop_
_entity_poly.entity_id
_entity_poly.type
_entity_poly.pdbx_seq_one_letter_code
_entity_poly.pdbx_strand_id
1 'polypeptide(L)'
;MSNKMWIGTELYNGSFGKFYKQNDVDNILSYADEIGANKIDTAECYNIEKIIGNSLKNKKNRFKIATKFGHEFNGRDKINNFSLNSVKKQLESSLKSLNTDHIDLYYFHSGSNKEFNNEDVWSYLSGMQKNGAIGDLGLSLQHNLVLKEDYYQINLAKQHGINVVQTVLNKYSRDSLKYVIPFCNNNNIKVFSRMPLAKGLLTGKYNNNHIFNKNDQRSRSQELNQDIINSNKSDNYESALKWCTKHVDEVVIGSKNSSQLLQNYKTINYQ
;
A
#
# COMPACT_ATOMS: atom_id res chain seq x y z
N MET A 1 -19.96 6.09 9.74
CA MET A 1 -19.48 5.34 8.55
C MET A 1 -18.07 4.82 8.84
N SER A 2 -17.72 3.60 8.43
CA SER A 2 -16.36 3.08 8.65
C SER A 2 -15.38 3.76 7.70
N ASN A 3 -14.22 4.19 8.20
CA ASN A 3 -13.14 4.72 7.36
C ASN A 3 -12.61 3.63 6.42
N LYS A 4 -12.74 3.83 5.09
CA LYS A 4 -12.26 2.89 4.05
C LYS A 4 -10.92 3.32 3.44
N MET A 5 -10.30 4.41 3.91
CA MET A 5 -9.07 4.95 3.36
C MET A 5 -7.87 4.59 4.22
N TRP A 6 -6.80 4.09 3.58
CA TRP A 6 -5.44 4.02 4.12
C TRP A 6 -4.56 5.09 3.49
N ILE A 7 -3.82 5.81 4.31
CA ILE A 7 -2.84 6.80 3.87
C ILE A 7 -1.60 6.05 3.38
N GLY A 8 -1.42 5.98 2.06
CA GLY A 8 -0.23 5.38 1.45
C GLY A 8 0.96 6.32 1.56
N THR A 9 2.06 5.83 2.11
CA THR A 9 3.21 6.66 2.51
C THR A 9 4.43 6.55 1.59
N GLU A 10 4.42 5.68 0.57
CA GLU A 10 5.53 5.55 -0.40
C GLU A 10 5.96 6.89 -1.00
N LEU A 11 5.01 7.81 -1.22
CA LEU A 11 5.32 9.13 -1.79
C LEU A 11 6.21 9.99 -0.89
N TYR A 12 6.31 9.71 0.41
CA TYR A 12 7.09 10.52 1.34
C TYR A 12 8.59 10.25 1.28
N ASN A 13 9.00 9.12 0.69
CA ASN A 13 10.40 8.71 0.56
C ASN A 13 11.15 9.33 -0.64
N GLY A 14 10.55 10.25 -1.37
CA GLY A 14 11.15 10.89 -2.53
C GLY A 14 10.88 10.20 -3.87
N SER A 15 10.22 9.03 -3.90
CA SER A 15 9.93 8.27 -5.13
C SER A 15 9.17 9.08 -6.21
N PHE A 16 8.49 10.15 -5.81
CA PHE A 16 7.74 11.05 -6.70
C PHE A 16 8.34 12.45 -6.80
N GLY A 17 9.67 12.55 -6.63
CA GLY A 17 10.43 13.78 -6.83
C GLY A 17 10.46 14.74 -5.64
N LYS A 18 9.72 14.50 -4.56
CA LYS A 18 9.78 15.27 -3.31
C LYS A 18 10.03 14.33 -2.13
N PHE A 19 11.09 14.58 -1.37
CA PHE A 19 11.33 13.95 -0.07
C PHE A 19 10.62 14.74 1.04
N TYR A 20 9.88 14.04 1.92
CA TYR A 20 9.13 14.67 3.02
C TYR A 20 9.95 14.64 4.30
N LYS A 21 10.09 15.80 4.94
CA LYS A 21 10.75 15.94 6.24
C LYS A 21 9.77 15.65 7.38
N GLN A 22 10.28 15.55 8.62
CA GLN A 22 9.48 15.30 9.80
C GLN A 22 8.25 16.23 9.88
N ASN A 23 8.44 17.54 9.79
CA ASN A 23 7.36 18.52 9.88
C ASN A 23 6.29 18.37 8.77
N ASP A 24 6.68 17.96 7.55
CA ASP A 24 5.70 17.71 6.49
C ASP A 24 4.75 16.56 6.89
N VAL A 25 5.32 15.46 7.45
CA VAL A 25 4.56 14.29 7.86
C VAL A 25 3.76 14.58 9.13
N ASP A 26 4.33 15.30 10.10
CA ASP A 26 3.63 15.72 11.33
C ASP A 26 2.36 16.51 11.00
N ASN A 27 2.43 17.46 10.07
CA ASN A 27 1.28 18.26 9.65
C ASN A 27 0.20 17.40 8.98
N ILE A 28 0.59 16.45 8.12
CA ILE A 28 -0.36 15.57 7.42
C ILE A 28 -1.02 14.62 8.42
N LEU A 29 -0.26 13.98 9.31
CA LEU A 29 -0.79 12.99 10.26
C LEU A 29 -1.57 13.64 11.42
N SER A 30 -1.22 14.88 11.81
CA SER A 30 -2.04 15.64 12.77
C SER A 30 -3.40 15.96 12.18
N TYR A 31 -3.44 16.42 10.94
CA TYR A 31 -4.69 16.68 10.25
C TYR A 31 -5.48 15.40 9.97
N ALA A 32 -4.79 14.29 9.68
CA ALA A 32 -5.42 12.97 9.53
C ALA A 32 -6.17 12.54 10.79
N ASP A 33 -5.57 12.75 11.97
CA ASP A 33 -6.19 12.49 13.27
C ASP A 33 -7.46 13.33 13.48
N GLU A 34 -7.41 14.62 13.15
CA GLU A 34 -8.54 15.55 13.28
C GLU A 34 -9.76 15.13 12.45
N ILE A 35 -9.53 14.63 11.22
CA ILE A 35 -10.63 14.23 10.31
C ILE A 35 -11.00 12.75 10.42
N GLY A 36 -10.37 11.96 11.30
CA GLY A 36 -10.60 10.52 11.45
C GLY A 36 -10.01 9.65 10.34
N ALA A 37 -9.05 10.16 9.55
CA ALA A 37 -8.31 9.40 8.54
C ALA A 37 -7.16 8.61 9.19
N ASN A 38 -7.48 7.70 10.08
CA ASN A 38 -6.59 7.09 11.06
C ASN A 38 -6.05 5.71 10.66
N LYS A 39 -5.78 5.48 9.38
CA LYS A 39 -5.16 4.26 8.87
C LYS A 39 -3.95 4.59 7.99
N ILE A 40 -2.80 3.99 8.27
CA ILE A 40 -1.52 4.25 7.59
C ILE A 40 -1.03 2.95 6.94
N ASP A 41 -0.71 3.01 5.63
CA ASP A 41 -0.04 1.96 4.89
C ASP A 41 1.39 2.40 4.55
N THR A 42 2.36 1.69 5.11
CA THR A 42 3.79 1.90 4.88
C THR A 42 4.49 0.60 4.47
N ALA A 43 5.81 0.60 4.41
CA ALA A 43 6.65 -0.57 4.28
C ALA A 43 8.04 -0.26 4.88
N GLU A 44 8.68 -1.27 5.45
CA GLU A 44 10.02 -1.13 6.01
C GLU A 44 11.00 -0.57 4.97
N CYS A 45 10.95 -1.08 3.76
CA CYS A 45 11.80 -0.66 2.64
C CYS A 45 11.54 0.78 2.13
N TYR A 46 10.53 1.48 2.62
CA TYR A 46 10.34 2.90 2.27
C TYR A 46 11.26 3.84 3.08
N ASN A 47 11.91 3.35 4.14
CA ASN A 47 12.82 4.11 5.01
C ASN A 47 12.20 5.36 5.64
N ILE A 48 10.89 5.35 5.89
CA ILE A 48 10.14 6.47 6.49
C ILE A 48 9.38 6.10 7.77
N GLU A 49 9.42 4.83 8.18
CA GLU A 49 8.72 4.36 9.38
C GLU A 49 9.13 5.14 10.64
N LYS A 50 10.42 5.50 10.76
CA LYS A 50 10.90 6.32 11.89
C LYS A 50 10.26 7.71 11.91
N ILE A 51 10.09 8.34 10.76
CA ILE A 51 9.41 9.65 10.65
C ILE A 51 7.94 9.49 11.06
N ILE A 52 7.26 8.43 10.57
CA ILE A 52 5.88 8.11 10.93
C ILE A 52 5.76 7.85 12.44
N GLY A 53 6.61 6.98 13.00
CA GLY A 53 6.61 6.65 14.43
C GLY A 53 6.81 7.86 15.32
N ASN A 54 7.69 8.79 14.95
CA ASN A 54 7.86 10.06 15.65
C ASN A 54 6.58 10.91 15.61
N SER A 55 5.93 11.02 14.46
CA SER A 55 4.67 11.76 14.28
C SER A 55 3.52 11.18 15.11
N LEU A 56 3.55 9.87 15.37
CA LEU A 56 2.52 9.14 16.11
C LEU A 56 2.82 8.95 17.60
N LYS A 57 3.97 9.42 18.12
CA LYS A 57 4.45 9.14 19.47
C LYS A 57 3.38 9.30 20.57
N ASN A 58 2.52 10.30 20.43
CA ASN A 58 1.43 10.57 21.40
C ASN A 58 0.04 10.18 20.86
N LYS A 59 -0.04 9.47 19.73
CA LYS A 59 -1.29 9.18 18.99
C LYS A 59 -1.37 7.71 18.52
N LYS A 60 -0.42 6.86 18.90
CA LYS A 60 -0.29 5.49 18.37
C LYS A 60 -1.56 4.65 18.49
N ASN A 61 -2.29 4.78 19.59
CA ASN A 61 -3.52 4.03 19.83
C ASN A 61 -4.72 4.55 19.03
N ARG A 62 -4.56 5.65 18.28
CA ARG A 62 -5.60 6.22 17.41
C ARG A 62 -5.48 5.79 15.96
N PHE A 63 -4.30 5.30 15.56
CA PHE A 63 -4.02 4.90 14.18
C PHE A 63 -3.88 3.39 14.06
N LYS A 64 -4.46 2.85 12.99
CA LYS A 64 -4.13 1.51 12.52
C LYS A 64 -2.94 1.57 11.58
N ILE A 65 -2.00 0.65 11.76
CA ILE A 65 -0.74 0.64 11.03
C ILE A 65 -0.63 -0.66 10.22
N ALA A 66 -0.47 -0.50 8.91
CA ALA A 66 -0.06 -1.58 8.02
C ALA A 66 1.37 -1.34 7.56
N THR A 67 2.20 -2.38 7.63
CA THR A 67 3.55 -2.37 7.03
C THR A 67 3.86 -3.70 6.35
N LYS A 68 5.04 -3.82 5.73
CA LYS A 68 5.33 -4.90 4.80
C LYS A 68 6.77 -5.38 4.97
N PHE A 69 7.00 -6.68 4.69
CA PHE A 69 8.31 -7.33 4.74
C PHE A 69 8.71 -7.95 3.39
N GLY A 70 9.98 -8.28 3.25
CA GLY A 70 10.54 -9.07 2.16
C GLY A 70 11.43 -8.29 1.20
N HIS A 71 11.60 -6.98 1.39
CA HIS A 71 12.51 -6.19 0.60
C HIS A 71 13.56 -5.53 1.49
N GLU A 72 14.79 -5.53 1.02
CA GLU A 72 15.94 -4.86 1.63
C GLU A 72 16.64 -3.99 0.59
N PHE A 73 17.52 -3.10 1.04
CA PHE A 73 18.38 -2.34 0.16
C PHE A 73 19.84 -2.78 0.33
N ASN A 74 20.51 -3.06 -0.78
CA ASN A 74 21.96 -3.20 -0.86
C ASN A 74 22.50 -1.98 -1.61
N GLY A 75 22.94 -0.99 -0.87
CA GLY A 75 23.27 0.31 -1.44
C GLY A 75 22.04 1.00 -2.04
N ARG A 76 21.98 1.11 -3.38
CA ARG A 76 20.83 1.69 -4.10
C ARG A 76 19.85 0.65 -4.65
N ASP A 77 20.25 -0.63 -4.63
CA ASP A 77 19.51 -1.70 -5.25
C ASP A 77 18.54 -2.32 -4.23
N LYS A 78 17.28 -2.41 -4.62
CA LYS A 78 16.26 -3.11 -3.87
C LYS A 78 16.38 -4.60 -4.17
N ILE A 79 16.59 -5.40 -3.15
CA ILE A 79 16.69 -6.85 -3.24
C ILE A 79 15.54 -7.53 -2.49
N ASN A 80 15.18 -8.72 -2.93
CA ASN A 80 14.22 -9.56 -2.21
C ASN A 80 14.95 -10.39 -1.17
N ASN A 81 14.52 -10.32 0.08
CA ASN A 81 15.01 -11.18 1.16
C ASN A 81 13.85 -11.60 2.08
N PHE A 82 13.26 -12.74 1.74
CA PHE A 82 12.18 -13.37 2.49
C PHE A 82 12.68 -14.52 3.39
N SER A 83 13.97 -14.57 3.70
CA SER A 83 14.49 -15.54 4.67
C SER A 83 13.91 -15.28 6.05
N LEU A 84 13.71 -16.34 6.85
CA LEU A 84 13.17 -16.21 8.20
C LEU A 84 13.96 -15.20 9.05
N ASN A 85 15.29 -15.21 8.97
CA ASN A 85 16.14 -14.28 9.71
C ASN A 85 15.91 -12.83 9.29
N SER A 86 15.73 -12.57 7.99
CA SER A 86 15.44 -11.23 7.49
C SER A 86 14.05 -10.77 7.94
N VAL A 87 13.03 -11.62 7.82
CA VAL A 87 11.66 -11.30 8.22
C VAL A 87 11.58 -10.97 9.72
N LYS A 88 12.30 -11.71 10.58
CA LYS A 88 12.42 -11.41 12.01
C LYS A 88 12.99 -10.01 12.24
N LYS A 89 14.14 -9.70 11.62
CA LYS A 89 14.80 -8.39 11.74
C LYS A 89 13.92 -7.25 11.22
N GLN A 90 13.23 -7.47 10.10
CA GLN A 90 12.35 -6.45 9.51
C GLN A 90 11.15 -6.16 10.41
N LEU A 91 10.53 -7.18 11.03
CA LEU A 91 9.44 -6.98 11.99
C LEU A 91 9.93 -6.19 13.22
N GLU A 92 11.05 -6.58 13.81
CA GLU A 92 11.65 -5.87 14.96
C GLU A 92 12.00 -4.41 14.59
N SER A 93 12.57 -4.19 13.41
CA SER A 93 12.89 -2.85 12.88
C SER A 93 11.65 -1.99 12.73
N SER A 94 10.58 -2.55 12.14
CA SER A 94 9.31 -1.84 11.95
C SER A 94 8.66 -1.48 13.29
N LEU A 95 8.54 -2.42 14.24
CA LEU A 95 8.00 -2.15 15.58
C LEU A 95 8.77 -1.03 16.28
N LYS A 96 10.11 -1.10 16.27
CA LYS A 96 10.98 -0.09 16.85
C LYS A 96 10.85 1.26 16.15
N SER A 97 10.87 1.29 14.82
CA SER A 97 10.82 2.51 14.03
C SER A 97 9.47 3.22 14.15
N LEU A 98 8.38 2.46 14.20
CA LEU A 98 7.02 2.95 14.36
C LEU A 98 6.66 3.29 15.82
N ASN A 99 7.57 3.04 16.78
CA ASN A 99 7.35 3.23 18.22
C ASN A 99 6.10 2.49 18.74
N THR A 100 5.86 1.26 18.28
CA THR A 100 4.70 0.46 18.67
C THR A 100 5.12 -0.97 19.02
N ASP A 101 4.31 -1.66 19.78
CA ASP A 101 4.43 -3.10 20.09
C ASP A 101 3.48 -3.98 19.23
N HIS A 102 2.65 -3.33 18.40
CA HIS A 102 1.65 -3.99 17.57
C HIS A 102 1.58 -3.40 16.16
N ILE A 103 1.51 -4.26 15.15
CA ILE A 103 1.22 -3.93 13.74
C ILE A 103 -0.17 -4.50 13.41
N ASP A 104 -1.13 -3.63 13.06
CA ASP A 104 -2.50 -4.10 12.75
C ASP A 104 -2.56 -5.00 11.53
N LEU A 105 -1.70 -4.76 10.53
CA LEU A 105 -1.69 -5.55 9.29
C LEU A 105 -0.27 -5.65 8.73
N TYR A 106 0.25 -6.88 8.62
CA TYR A 106 1.61 -7.14 8.16
C TYR A 106 1.61 -7.93 6.85
N TYR A 107 2.15 -7.32 5.78
CA TYR A 107 2.06 -7.85 4.44
C TYR A 107 3.32 -8.57 3.98
N PHE A 108 3.14 -9.72 3.32
CA PHE A 108 4.09 -10.26 2.35
C PHE A 108 4.17 -9.29 1.15
N HIS A 109 5.36 -8.71 0.87
CA HIS A 109 5.49 -7.58 -0.03
C HIS A 109 5.94 -7.97 -1.44
N SER A 110 5.02 -8.38 -2.31
CA SER A 110 5.29 -8.57 -3.74
C SER A 110 6.45 -9.52 -4.06
N GLY A 111 6.63 -10.58 -3.28
CA GLY A 111 7.61 -11.63 -3.55
C GLY A 111 7.11 -12.60 -4.62
N SER A 112 8.02 -13.47 -5.10
CA SER A 112 7.73 -14.55 -6.04
C SER A 112 7.03 -15.74 -5.36
N ASN A 113 6.52 -16.68 -6.15
CA ASN A 113 5.93 -17.92 -5.65
C ASN A 113 6.93 -18.77 -4.85
N LYS A 114 8.22 -18.74 -5.25
CA LYS A 114 9.28 -19.43 -4.50
C LYS A 114 9.46 -18.88 -3.08
N GLU A 115 9.45 -17.55 -2.96
CA GLU A 115 9.60 -16.85 -1.68
C GLU A 115 8.34 -17.02 -0.81
N PHE A 116 7.17 -17.11 -1.45
CA PHE A 116 5.90 -17.35 -0.79
C PHE A 116 5.81 -18.75 -0.13
N ASN A 117 6.46 -19.75 -0.71
CA ASN A 117 6.50 -21.14 -0.22
C ASN A 117 7.44 -21.37 0.97
N ASN A 118 7.68 -20.37 1.80
CA ASN A 118 8.53 -20.51 2.97
C ASN A 118 7.69 -20.74 4.24
N GLU A 119 7.42 -22.01 4.55
CA GLU A 119 6.59 -22.41 5.69
C GLU A 119 7.14 -21.93 7.04
N ASP A 120 8.47 -21.85 7.21
CA ASP A 120 9.09 -21.34 8.44
C ASP A 120 8.70 -19.87 8.69
N VAL A 121 8.60 -19.07 7.62
CA VAL A 121 8.17 -17.68 7.72
C VAL A 121 6.71 -17.61 8.13
N TRP A 122 5.83 -18.37 7.50
CA TRP A 122 4.40 -18.37 7.85
C TRP A 122 4.13 -18.87 9.26
N SER A 123 4.84 -19.92 9.69
CA SER A 123 4.79 -20.43 11.06
C SER A 123 5.22 -19.37 12.08
N TYR A 124 6.33 -18.68 11.82
CA TYR A 124 6.80 -17.56 12.65
C TYR A 124 5.77 -16.43 12.73
N LEU A 125 5.22 -15.99 11.60
CA LEU A 125 4.23 -14.91 11.57
C LEU A 125 2.94 -15.28 12.30
N SER A 126 2.48 -16.53 12.17
CA SER A 126 1.36 -17.05 12.96
C SER A 126 1.66 -17.01 14.47
N GLY A 127 2.90 -17.30 14.88
CA GLY A 127 3.35 -17.12 16.27
C GLY A 127 3.28 -15.65 16.72
N MET A 128 3.67 -14.72 15.85
CA MET A 128 3.61 -13.28 16.14
C MET A 128 2.17 -12.75 16.21
N GLN A 129 1.23 -13.34 15.48
CA GLN A 129 -0.20 -13.06 15.66
C GLN A 129 -0.71 -13.54 17.02
N LYS A 130 -0.35 -14.76 17.42
CA LYS A 130 -0.80 -15.34 18.71
C LYS A 130 -0.28 -14.56 19.92
N ASN A 131 0.91 -13.99 19.84
CA ASN A 131 1.47 -13.16 20.92
C ASN A 131 1.04 -11.67 20.86
N GLY A 132 0.25 -11.29 19.85
CA GLY A 132 -0.31 -9.95 19.72
C GLY A 132 0.59 -8.90 19.06
N ALA A 133 1.78 -9.28 18.58
CA ALA A 133 2.66 -8.35 17.86
C ALA A 133 2.13 -8.00 16.45
N ILE A 134 1.35 -8.90 15.85
CA ILE A 134 0.69 -8.73 14.54
C ILE A 134 -0.81 -8.99 14.72
N GLY A 135 -1.64 -8.13 14.15
CA GLY A 135 -3.09 -8.35 14.01
C GLY A 135 -3.40 -9.29 12.85
N ASP A 136 -3.59 -8.75 11.68
CA ASP A 136 -3.88 -9.52 10.47
C ASP A 136 -2.62 -9.75 9.61
N LEU A 137 -2.57 -10.89 8.92
CA LEU A 137 -1.62 -11.14 7.84
C LEU A 137 -2.23 -10.72 6.49
N GLY A 138 -1.39 -10.12 5.65
CA GLY A 138 -1.76 -9.67 4.33
C GLY A 138 -0.82 -10.14 3.23
N LEU A 139 -1.34 -10.12 2.00
CA LEU A 139 -0.59 -10.35 0.77
C LEU A 139 -0.66 -9.09 -0.09
N SER A 140 0.45 -8.36 -0.25
CA SER A 140 0.58 -7.34 -1.28
C SER A 140 1.03 -8.01 -2.58
N LEU A 141 0.06 -8.30 -3.44
CA LEU A 141 0.25 -9.14 -4.61
C LEU A 141 1.10 -8.44 -5.68
N GLN A 142 2.07 -9.16 -6.24
CA GLN A 142 2.87 -8.66 -7.34
C GLN A 142 2.00 -8.51 -8.60
N HIS A 143 1.94 -7.30 -9.18
CA HIS A 143 1.07 -7.04 -10.33
C HIS A 143 1.38 -7.92 -11.55
N ASN A 144 2.64 -8.22 -11.80
CA ASN A 144 3.06 -9.09 -12.90
C ASN A 144 2.51 -10.53 -12.80
N LEU A 145 2.28 -11.05 -11.59
CA LEU A 145 1.63 -12.36 -11.41
C LEU A 145 0.18 -12.29 -11.87
N VAL A 146 -0.53 -11.20 -11.54
CA VAL A 146 -1.92 -10.99 -11.98
C VAL A 146 -2.00 -10.88 -13.51
N LEU A 147 -1.09 -10.12 -14.13
CA LEU A 147 -1.05 -9.98 -15.60
C LEU A 147 -0.74 -11.30 -16.34
N LYS A 148 0.03 -12.19 -15.71
CA LYS A 148 0.36 -13.52 -16.23
C LYS A 148 -0.66 -14.59 -15.86
N GLU A 149 -1.76 -14.20 -15.18
CA GLU A 149 -2.78 -15.11 -14.66
C GLU A 149 -2.19 -16.19 -13.71
N ASP A 150 -1.08 -15.86 -13.04
CA ASP A 150 -0.48 -16.71 -12.01
C ASP A 150 -1.14 -16.40 -10.66
N TYR A 151 -2.07 -17.24 -10.27
CA TYR A 151 -2.87 -17.09 -9.06
C TYR A 151 -2.41 -18.01 -7.91
N TYR A 152 -1.21 -18.56 -7.99
CA TYR A 152 -0.68 -19.48 -7.00
C TYR A 152 -0.77 -18.95 -5.57
N GLN A 153 -0.26 -17.73 -5.33
CA GLN A 153 -0.27 -17.11 -3.99
C GLN A 153 -1.70 -16.84 -3.49
N ILE A 154 -2.60 -16.44 -4.37
CA ILE A 154 -4.01 -16.18 -4.02
C ILE A 154 -4.70 -17.47 -3.60
N ASN A 155 -4.48 -18.56 -4.31
CA ASN A 155 -5.10 -19.84 -4.01
C ASN A 155 -4.67 -20.42 -2.65
N LEU A 156 -3.46 -20.10 -2.20
CA LEU A 156 -2.91 -20.52 -0.92
C LEU A 156 -3.11 -19.49 0.21
N ALA A 157 -3.63 -18.31 -0.08
CA ALA A 157 -3.72 -17.21 0.88
C ALA A 157 -4.39 -17.62 2.20
N LYS A 158 -5.51 -18.35 2.11
CA LYS A 158 -6.26 -18.77 3.28
C LYS A 158 -5.53 -19.81 4.13
N GLN A 159 -4.77 -20.70 3.50
CA GLN A 159 -3.94 -21.72 4.17
C GLN A 159 -2.89 -21.07 5.09
N HIS A 160 -2.35 -19.92 4.70
CA HIS A 160 -1.38 -19.15 5.47
C HIS A 160 -2.02 -18.09 6.39
N GLY A 161 -3.34 -18.13 6.59
CA GLY A 161 -4.05 -17.18 7.48
C GLY A 161 -4.09 -15.76 6.96
N ILE A 162 -3.95 -15.55 5.64
CA ILE A 162 -4.03 -14.24 5.01
C ILE A 162 -5.48 -13.79 4.96
N ASN A 163 -5.78 -12.66 5.59
CA ASN A 163 -7.10 -12.08 5.69
C ASN A 163 -7.30 -10.84 4.79
N VAL A 164 -6.21 -10.31 4.25
CA VAL A 164 -6.23 -9.11 3.40
C VAL A 164 -5.33 -9.30 2.19
N VAL A 165 -5.84 -8.99 1.01
CA VAL A 165 -5.07 -8.94 -0.24
C VAL A 165 -5.03 -7.51 -0.75
N GLN A 166 -3.83 -6.96 -0.91
CA GLN A 166 -3.61 -5.67 -1.53
C GLN A 166 -3.18 -5.85 -2.98
N THR A 167 -3.94 -5.33 -3.94
CA THR A 167 -3.67 -5.48 -5.37
C THR A 167 -3.74 -4.16 -6.12
N VAL A 168 -3.14 -4.08 -7.31
CA VAL A 168 -3.32 -2.94 -8.21
C VAL A 168 -4.72 -3.00 -8.79
N LEU A 169 -5.50 -1.95 -8.54
CA LEU A 169 -6.80 -1.76 -9.18
C LEU A 169 -7.06 -0.28 -9.41
N ASN A 170 -7.35 0.08 -10.65
CA ASN A 170 -7.80 1.39 -11.07
C ASN A 170 -8.50 1.29 -12.43
N LYS A 171 -9.04 2.40 -12.95
CA LYS A 171 -9.79 2.38 -14.22
C LYS A 171 -8.96 1.89 -15.43
N TYR A 172 -7.64 2.00 -15.40
CA TYR A 172 -6.75 1.48 -16.45
C TYR A 172 -6.37 0.01 -16.19
N SER A 173 -5.90 -0.31 -14.98
CA SER A 173 -5.48 -1.67 -14.59
C SER A 173 -6.62 -2.40 -13.90
N ARG A 174 -7.33 -3.28 -14.65
CA ARG A 174 -8.55 -3.98 -14.20
C ARG A 174 -8.38 -5.49 -14.04
N ASP A 175 -7.18 -6.01 -14.23
CA ASP A 175 -6.92 -7.46 -14.29
C ASP A 175 -7.34 -8.21 -13.03
N SER A 176 -7.23 -7.57 -11.86
CA SER A 176 -7.66 -8.15 -10.58
C SER A 176 -9.18 -8.44 -10.51
N LEU A 177 -10.00 -7.81 -11.36
CA LEU A 177 -11.45 -8.09 -11.45
C LEU A 177 -11.75 -9.47 -12.03
N LYS A 178 -10.85 -10.05 -12.81
CA LYS A 178 -11.09 -11.33 -13.47
C LYS A 178 -11.10 -12.51 -12.51
N TYR A 179 -10.17 -12.53 -11.55
CA TYR A 179 -9.98 -13.65 -10.64
C TYR A 179 -9.74 -13.24 -9.19
N VAL A 180 -8.79 -12.33 -8.93
CA VAL A 180 -8.32 -12.00 -7.57
C VAL A 180 -9.48 -11.52 -6.68
N ILE A 181 -10.26 -10.56 -7.13
CA ILE A 181 -11.36 -9.99 -6.35
C ILE A 181 -12.49 -11.01 -6.16
N PRO A 182 -13.00 -11.70 -7.19
CA PRO A 182 -13.99 -12.76 -7.02
C PRO A 182 -13.54 -13.88 -6.06
N PHE A 183 -12.29 -14.34 -6.20
CA PHE A 183 -11.74 -15.35 -5.30
C PHE A 183 -11.70 -14.88 -3.85
N CYS A 184 -11.20 -13.68 -3.60
CA CYS A 184 -11.13 -13.11 -2.25
C CYS A 184 -12.52 -12.97 -1.62
N ASN A 185 -13.50 -12.46 -2.36
CA ASN A 185 -14.89 -12.32 -1.89
C ASN A 185 -15.49 -13.67 -1.52
N ASN A 186 -15.30 -14.70 -2.34
CA ASN A 186 -15.81 -16.05 -2.07
C ASN A 186 -15.12 -16.72 -0.86
N ASN A 187 -13.95 -16.25 -0.47
CA ASN A 187 -13.17 -16.80 0.64
C ASN A 187 -13.14 -15.90 1.89
N ASN A 188 -13.95 -14.85 1.96
CA ASN A 188 -13.96 -13.87 3.05
C ASN A 188 -12.59 -13.23 3.31
N ILE A 189 -11.83 -12.96 2.26
CA ILE A 189 -10.57 -12.22 2.28
C ILE A 189 -10.86 -10.78 1.83
N LYS A 190 -10.49 -9.79 2.63
CA LYS A 190 -10.68 -8.38 2.26
C LYS A 190 -9.74 -7.99 1.13
N VAL A 191 -10.21 -7.17 0.21
CA VAL A 191 -9.41 -6.63 -0.88
C VAL A 191 -9.16 -5.15 -0.70
N PHE A 192 -7.87 -4.78 -0.70
CA PHE A 192 -7.44 -3.39 -0.69
C PHE A 192 -6.85 -3.02 -2.04
N SER A 193 -7.31 -1.90 -2.61
CA SER A 193 -6.70 -1.37 -3.82
C SER A 193 -5.47 -0.54 -3.48
N ARG A 194 -4.36 -0.76 -4.16
CA ARG A 194 -3.25 0.19 -4.26
C ARG A 194 -3.20 0.82 -5.65
N MET A 195 -2.62 2.01 -5.74
CA MET A 195 -2.52 2.80 -6.97
C MET A 195 -3.90 3.14 -7.62
N PRO A 196 -4.93 3.54 -6.84
CA PRO A 196 -6.29 3.76 -7.36
C PRO A 196 -6.35 4.86 -8.43
N LEU A 197 -5.38 5.77 -8.45
CA LEU A 197 -5.24 6.84 -9.43
C LEU A 197 -4.04 6.62 -10.39
N ALA A 198 -3.53 5.38 -10.53
CA ALA A 198 -2.37 5.05 -11.36
C ALA A 198 -1.19 6.03 -11.14
N LYS A 199 -0.75 6.19 -9.88
CA LYS A 199 0.30 7.16 -9.49
C LYS A 199 -0.05 8.63 -9.82
N GLY A 200 -1.33 8.96 -9.87
CA GLY A 200 -1.85 10.30 -10.18
C GLY A 200 -2.09 10.58 -11.66
N LEU A 201 -1.85 9.61 -12.55
CA LEU A 201 -2.07 9.77 -13.99
C LEU A 201 -3.55 9.86 -14.37
N LEU A 202 -4.44 9.25 -13.57
CA LEU A 202 -5.89 9.28 -13.77
C LEU A 202 -6.58 10.51 -13.14
N THR A 203 -5.82 11.53 -12.74
CA THR A 203 -6.38 12.73 -12.08
C THR A 203 -6.86 13.80 -13.06
N GLY A 204 -6.57 13.69 -14.36
CA GLY A 204 -6.78 14.74 -15.34
C GLY A 204 -5.76 15.89 -15.27
N LYS A 205 -4.77 15.80 -14.37
CA LYS A 205 -3.76 16.87 -14.18
C LYS A 205 -2.71 16.91 -15.30
N TYR A 206 -2.43 15.78 -15.92
CA TYR A 206 -1.35 15.64 -16.89
C TYR A 206 -1.91 15.54 -18.31
N ASN A 207 -1.20 16.13 -19.27
CA ASN A 207 -1.45 15.97 -20.70
C ASN A 207 -0.42 15.04 -21.34
N ASN A 208 -0.63 14.66 -22.59
CA ASN A 208 0.19 13.71 -23.32
C ASN A 208 1.66 14.11 -23.50
N ASN A 209 1.95 15.40 -23.40
CA ASN A 209 3.30 15.95 -23.57
C ASN A 209 4.03 16.11 -22.22
N HIS A 210 3.41 15.69 -21.11
CA HIS A 210 4.01 15.84 -19.79
C HIS A 210 5.22 14.92 -19.62
N ILE A 211 6.38 15.51 -19.28
CA ILE A 211 7.62 14.79 -18.99
C ILE A 211 7.89 14.88 -17.49
N PHE A 212 8.04 13.72 -16.86
CA PHE A 212 8.38 13.65 -15.44
C PHE A 212 9.87 13.90 -15.20
N ASN A 213 10.20 14.57 -14.08
CA ASN A 213 11.58 14.78 -13.67
C ASN A 213 12.30 13.44 -13.48
N LYS A 214 13.60 13.39 -13.78
CA LYS A 214 14.46 12.17 -13.65
C LYS A 214 14.41 11.54 -12.24
N ASN A 215 14.16 12.33 -11.20
CA ASN A 215 14.05 11.86 -9.82
C ASN A 215 12.64 11.32 -9.48
N ASP A 216 11.69 11.42 -10.38
CA ASP A 216 10.34 10.87 -10.23
C ASP A 216 10.30 9.48 -10.84
N GLN A 217 9.87 8.47 -10.08
CA GLN A 217 9.83 7.08 -10.58
C GLN A 217 8.97 6.91 -11.86
N ARG A 218 8.02 7.80 -12.12
CA ARG A 218 7.18 7.79 -13.33
C ARG A 218 8.00 8.07 -14.59
N SER A 219 9.15 8.75 -14.49
CA SER A 219 10.02 9.00 -15.64
C SER A 219 10.55 7.72 -16.29
N ARG A 220 10.52 6.58 -15.58
CA ARG A 220 11.03 5.28 -16.06
C ARG A 220 10.08 4.56 -17.03
N SER A 221 8.85 5.04 -17.20
CA SER A 221 7.79 4.37 -17.98
C SER A 221 6.98 5.38 -18.77
N GLN A 222 7.65 6.23 -19.56
CA GLN A 222 7.00 7.37 -20.24
C GLN A 222 5.88 6.95 -21.21
N GLU A 223 6.11 5.91 -22.01
CA GLU A 223 5.08 5.39 -22.95
C GLU A 223 3.83 4.92 -22.19
N LEU A 224 4.00 4.08 -21.16
CA LEU A 224 2.89 3.61 -20.34
C LEU A 224 2.15 4.76 -19.66
N ASN A 225 2.86 5.80 -19.22
CA ASN A 225 2.23 6.98 -18.64
C ASN A 225 1.35 7.72 -19.66
N GLN A 226 1.81 7.84 -20.91
CA GLN A 226 1.05 8.46 -21.99
C GLN A 226 -0.20 7.65 -22.32
N ASP A 227 -0.11 6.32 -22.38
CA ASP A 227 -1.25 5.44 -22.60
C ASP A 227 -2.32 5.62 -21.50
N ILE A 228 -1.89 5.66 -20.22
CA ILE A 228 -2.80 5.87 -19.09
C ILE A 228 -3.46 7.25 -19.18
N ILE A 229 -2.70 8.31 -19.46
CA ILE A 229 -3.22 9.66 -19.62
C ILE A 229 -4.22 9.74 -20.76
N ASN A 230 -3.91 9.11 -21.90
CA ASN A 230 -4.78 9.06 -23.08
C ASN A 230 -6.09 8.31 -22.82
N SER A 231 -6.04 7.23 -22.05
CA SER A 231 -7.23 6.47 -21.67
C SER A 231 -8.21 7.24 -20.79
N ASN A 232 -7.74 8.33 -20.15
CA ASN A 232 -8.48 9.10 -19.16
C ASN A 232 -9.13 10.40 -19.72
N LYS A 233 -9.37 10.49 -21.01
CA LYS A 233 -9.83 11.73 -21.68
C LYS A 233 -11.17 12.30 -21.15
N SER A 234 -12.04 11.45 -20.58
CA SER A 234 -13.38 11.84 -20.09
C SER A 234 -13.51 11.79 -18.58
N ASP A 235 -12.53 11.29 -17.87
CA ASP A 235 -12.60 11.06 -16.43
C ASP A 235 -11.81 12.11 -15.64
N ASN A 236 -12.30 12.40 -14.46
CA ASN A 236 -11.62 13.22 -13.48
C ASN A 236 -11.21 12.39 -12.26
N TYR A 237 -10.43 13.01 -11.39
CA TYR A 237 -9.98 12.46 -10.12
C TYR A 237 -11.10 11.74 -9.34
N GLU A 238 -12.25 12.40 -9.17
CA GLU A 238 -13.34 11.91 -8.33
C GLU A 238 -13.98 10.66 -8.92
N SER A 239 -14.26 10.67 -10.23
CA SER A 239 -14.81 9.54 -10.97
C SER A 239 -13.88 8.32 -10.94
N ALA A 240 -12.56 8.53 -11.10
CA ALA A 240 -11.59 7.44 -11.03
C ALA A 240 -11.52 6.80 -9.63
N LEU A 241 -11.55 7.63 -8.59
CA LEU A 241 -11.46 7.15 -7.22
C LEU A 241 -12.77 6.46 -6.77
N LYS A 242 -13.92 7.04 -7.04
CA LYS A 242 -15.24 6.42 -6.76
C LYS A 242 -15.44 5.10 -7.50
N TRP A 243 -14.93 5.00 -8.75
CA TRP A 243 -14.97 3.72 -9.45
C TRP A 243 -14.19 2.66 -8.70
N CYS A 244 -12.98 2.97 -8.24
CA CYS A 244 -12.16 2.03 -7.48
C CYS A 244 -12.85 1.54 -6.20
N THR A 245 -13.43 2.46 -5.41
CA THR A 245 -14.09 2.14 -4.13
C THR A 245 -15.31 1.23 -4.25
N LYS A 246 -15.90 1.10 -5.44
CA LYS A 246 -17.03 0.19 -5.70
C LYS A 246 -16.62 -1.27 -5.83
N HIS A 247 -15.34 -1.55 -6.04
CA HIS A 247 -14.85 -2.88 -6.35
C HIS A 247 -14.02 -3.52 -5.23
N VAL A 248 -13.68 -2.75 -4.19
CA VAL A 248 -12.81 -3.19 -3.10
C VAL A 248 -13.34 -2.75 -1.74
N ASP A 249 -12.89 -3.40 -0.68
CA ASP A 249 -13.27 -3.06 0.69
C ASP A 249 -12.65 -1.74 1.15
N GLU A 250 -11.36 -1.54 0.87
CA GLU A 250 -10.60 -0.35 1.29
C GLU A 250 -9.59 0.09 0.23
N VAL A 251 -9.16 1.34 0.31
CA VAL A 251 -8.28 1.97 -0.70
C VAL A 251 -7.05 2.56 -0.05
N VAL A 252 -5.88 2.21 -0.59
CA VAL A 252 -4.60 2.80 -0.20
C VAL A 252 -4.24 3.92 -1.18
N ILE A 253 -4.19 5.14 -0.68
CA ILE A 253 -3.94 6.33 -1.49
C ILE A 253 -2.98 7.31 -0.83
N GLY A 254 -1.99 7.80 -1.56
CA GLY A 254 -1.08 8.83 -1.10
C GLY A 254 -1.69 10.23 -1.14
N SER A 255 -1.32 11.07 -0.18
CA SER A 255 -1.72 12.49 -0.10
C SER A 255 -0.50 13.36 0.11
N LYS A 256 -0.33 14.39 -0.72
CA LYS A 256 0.85 15.28 -0.69
C LYS A 256 0.75 16.36 0.40
N ASN A 257 -0.46 16.66 0.87
CA ASN A 257 -0.77 17.67 1.87
C ASN A 257 -2.16 17.44 2.46
N SER A 258 -2.53 18.22 3.48
CA SER A 258 -3.81 18.13 4.18
C SER A 258 -5.03 18.35 3.28
N SER A 259 -4.94 19.24 2.29
CA SER A 259 -6.04 19.48 1.33
C SER A 259 -6.34 18.24 0.47
N GLN A 260 -5.29 17.60 -0.08
CA GLN A 260 -5.47 16.34 -0.82
C GLN A 260 -5.94 15.20 0.09
N LEU A 261 -5.46 15.16 1.33
CA LEU A 261 -5.90 14.17 2.32
C LEU A 261 -7.41 14.30 2.56
N LEU A 262 -7.91 15.50 2.83
CA LEU A 262 -9.33 15.77 3.04
C LEU A 262 -10.16 15.41 1.80
N GLN A 263 -9.70 15.78 0.62
CA GLN A 263 -10.37 15.47 -0.64
C GLN A 263 -10.46 13.96 -0.85
N ASN A 264 -9.36 13.22 -0.66
CA ASN A 264 -9.33 11.76 -0.76
C ASN A 264 -10.29 11.14 0.26
N TYR A 265 -10.22 11.57 1.52
CA TYR A 265 -11.04 11.05 2.61
C TYR A 265 -12.54 11.24 2.34
N LYS A 266 -12.94 12.43 1.91
CA LYS A 266 -14.33 12.72 1.55
C LYS A 266 -14.80 11.89 0.36
N THR A 267 -14.01 11.82 -0.71
CA THR A 267 -14.38 11.07 -1.92
C THR A 267 -14.52 9.57 -1.67
N ILE A 268 -13.74 8.99 -0.75
CA ILE A 268 -13.80 7.55 -0.43
C ILE A 268 -14.93 7.23 0.54
N ASN A 269 -15.17 8.07 1.55
CA ASN A 269 -16.05 7.73 2.66
C ASN A 269 -17.46 8.33 2.56
N TYR A 270 -17.65 9.41 1.81
CA TYR A 270 -18.96 10.08 1.63
C TYR A 270 -19.40 9.97 0.16
N GLN A 271 -19.94 8.82 -0.20
CA GLN A 271 -20.48 8.54 -1.54
C GLN A 271 -22.00 8.69 -1.56
#